data_157dcf4b63a689b8b65da79010dde9c7
#
_entry.id   157dcf4b63a689b8b65da79010dde9c7
#
_cell.length_a   1.000
_cell.length_b   1.000
_cell.length_c   1.000
_cell.angle_alpha   90.00
_cell.angle_beta   90.00
_cell.angle_gamma   90.00
#
_symmetry.space_group_name_H-M   'P 1'
#
loop_
_entity.id
_entity.type
_entity.pdbx_description
1 polymer ?
#
loop_
_entity_poly.entity_id
_entity_poly.type
_entity_poly.pdbx_seq_one_letter_code
_entity_poly.pdbx_strand_id
1 'polypeptide(L)'
;MSLNAPHAPFHAPSRNLHTYNLDGLNPDLNPRPFYKAMVQSLDTEFGRLLDSIPASVEDRTHIVFFGDNGTPRGISEAPFDPTKTKGTPYEGGVRVPLIITGPAVDRSGEAEGLVQTLDLFATIADLADVNYRDFVPGNVTVDTLSLTPYLDRPNRNSRRDFIYSELFANGDPSRGDVAIRDDRYKLMLDAGVLRFFDLTADPFETRDLLPVSRLTPPQRRAYDELYEDAIRLRSSR
;
A
#
# COMPACT_ATOMS: atom_id res chain seq x y z
N MET A 1 17.05 0.36 2.05
CA MET A 1 17.20 -0.08 3.47
C MET A 1 15.92 -0.78 3.89
N SER A 2 15.98 -1.95 4.53
CA SER A 2 14.80 -2.66 5.03
C SER A 2 14.80 -2.58 6.55
N LEU A 3 13.78 -1.93 7.13
CA LEU A 3 13.62 -1.78 8.57
C LEU A 3 12.65 -2.86 9.05
N ASN A 4 13.03 -3.62 10.08
CA ASN A 4 12.18 -4.70 10.58
C ASN A 4 11.07 -4.20 11.53
N ALA A 5 11.30 -3.07 12.22
CA ALA A 5 10.25 -2.46 13.04
C ALA A 5 9.12 -1.89 12.15
N PRO A 6 7.87 -1.98 12.57
CA PRO A 6 7.35 -2.51 13.84
C PRO A 6 6.85 -3.98 13.76
N HIS A 7 7.53 -4.86 13.02
CA HIS A 7 7.12 -6.27 12.87
C HIS A 7 7.21 -7.04 14.19
N ALA A 8 6.27 -7.99 14.40
CA ALA A 8 6.33 -8.90 15.56
C ALA A 8 7.59 -9.81 15.53
N PRO A 9 8.08 -10.30 16.70
CA PRO A 9 7.51 -10.13 18.04
C PRO A 9 7.67 -8.72 18.60
N PHE A 10 6.61 -8.18 19.20
CA PHE A 10 6.67 -6.84 19.80
C PHE A 10 7.55 -6.84 21.03
N HIS A 11 8.34 -5.80 21.20
CA HIS A 11 9.27 -5.63 22.32
C HIS A 11 9.45 -4.16 22.68
N ALA A 12 10.03 -3.90 23.83
CA ALA A 12 10.39 -2.54 24.24
C ALA A 12 11.68 -2.12 23.52
N PRO A 13 11.63 -1.07 22.66
CA PRO A 13 12.86 -0.48 22.13
C PRO A 13 13.67 0.21 23.24
N SER A 14 14.89 0.67 22.90
CA SER A 14 15.70 1.48 23.83
C SER A 14 14.95 2.74 24.25
N ARG A 15 14.95 3.06 25.55
CA ARG A 15 14.15 4.15 26.15
C ARG A 15 14.42 5.54 25.56
N ASN A 16 15.59 5.76 25.02
CA ASN A 16 15.97 7.03 24.39
C ASN A 16 15.38 7.21 22.97
N LEU A 17 14.74 6.19 22.42
CA LEU A 17 14.17 6.20 21.05
C LEU A 17 12.65 6.40 21.04
N HIS A 18 11.99 6.39 22.21
CA HIS A 18 10.54 6.57 22.31
C HIS A 18 10.13 7.20 23.63
N THR A 19 8.91 7.72 23.71
CA THR A 19 8.34 8.38 24.89
C THR A 19 7.29 7.55 25.63
N TYR A 20 6.97 6.35 25.14
CA TYR A 20 5.93 5.49 25.72
C TYR A 20 6.41 4.91 27.06
N ASN A 21 5.53 4.94 28.08
CA ASN A 21 5.75 4.18 29.31
C ASN A 21 5.28 2.73 29.10
N LEU A 22 6.23 1.80 29.13
CA LEU A 22 6.00 0.36 28.96
C LEU A 22 6.21 -0.44 30.25
N ASP A 23 6.45 0.26 31.38
CA ASP A 23 6.73 -0.38 32.66
C ASP A 23 5.56 -1.24 33.14
N GLY A 24 5.82 -2.47 33.53
CA GLY A 24 4.80 -3.43 33.97
C GLY A 24 3.90 -4.01 32.90
N LEU A 25 4.07 -3.61 31.64
CA LEU A 25 3.29 -4.16 30.54
C LEU A 25 3.97 -5.41 29.96
N ASN A 26 3.13 -6.33 29.46
CA ASN A 26 3.57 -7.52 28.73
C ASN A 26 3.21 -7.35 27.23
N PRO A 27 4.16 -7.49 26.29
CA PRO A 27 3.90 -7.27 24.88
C PRO A 27 2.88 -8.25 24.27
N ASP A 28 2.79 -9.48 24.80
CA ASP A 28 1.82 -10.47 24.32
C ASP A 28 0.38 -10.15 24.77
N LEU A 29 0.22 -9.51 25.92
CA LEU A 29 -1.08 -9.12 26.49
C LEU A 29 -1.47 -7.68 26.10
N ASN A 30 -0.48 -6.81 25.91
CA ASN A 30 -0.64 -5.39 25.63
C ASN A 30 0.18 -4.98 24.40
N PRO A 31 -0.02 -5.59 23.22
CA PRO A 31 0.90 -5.41 22.08
C PRO A 31 0.92 -3.98 21.53
N ARG A 32 -0.18 -3.24 21.61
CA ARG A 32 -0.33 -1.93 20.97
C ARG A 32 0.61 -0.84 21.50
N PRO A 33 0.84 -0.65 22.82
CA PRO A 33 1.85 0.28 23.32
C PRO A 33 3.26 -0.03 22.81
N PHE A 34 3.62 -1.31 22.73
CA PHE A 34 4.92 -1.74 22.19
C PHE A 34 5.04 -1.45 20.71
N TYR A 35 3.99 -1.76 19.92
CA TYR A 35 3.96 -1.42 18.51
C TYR A 35 4.16 0.09 18.28
N LYS A 36 3.44 0.95 19.02
CA LYS A 36 3.58 2.41 18.94
C LYS A 36 4.99 2.87 19.32
N ALA A 37 5.59 2.28 20.34
CA ALA A 37 6.98 2.56 20.73
C ALA A 37 7.98 2.14 19.65
N MET A 38 7.75 0.98 18.99
CA MET A 38 8.58 0.52 17.88
C MET A 38 8.45 1.44 16.66
N VAL A 39 7.24 1.93 16.34
CA VAL A 39 7.04 2.93 15.27
C VAL A 39 7.78 4.22 15.58
N GLN A 40 7.67 4.74 16.80
CA GLN A 40 8.38 5.96 17.21
C GLN A 40 9.90 5.77 17.17
N SER A 41 10.39 4.60 17.58
CA SER A 41 11.82 4.28 17.51
C SER A 41 12.32 4.21 16.06
N LEU A 42 11.51 3.65 15.16
CA LEU A 42 11.80 3.64 13.73
C LEU A 42 11.91 5.06 13.19
N ASP A 43 10.95 5.94 13.54
CA ASP A 43 10.93 7.34 13.14
C ASP A 43 12.17 8.09 13.65
N THR A 44 12.54 7.89 14.92
CA THR A 44 13.75 8.48 15.52
C THR A 44 15.02 8.04 14.79
N GLU A 45 15.15 6.75 14.49
CA GLU A 45 16.31 6.22 13.77
C GLU A 45 16.31 6.62 12.29
N PHE A 46 15.13 6.76 11.70
CA PHE A 46 15.01 7.28 10.35
C PHE A 46 15.44 8.75 10.27
N GLY A 47 15.03 9.59 11.23
CA GLY A 47 15.53 10.96 11.37
C GLY A 47 17.05 11.02 11.47
N ARG A 48 17.64 10.18 12.34
CA ARG A 48 19.11 10.08 12.47
C ARG A 48 19.79 9.65 11.17
N LEU A 49 19.16 8.78 10.38
CA LEU A 49 19.65 8.41 9.05
C LEU A 49 19.65 9.62 8.10
N LEU A 50 18.54 10.39 8.07
CA LEU A 50 18.44 11.60 7.25
C LEU A 50 19.52 12.62 7.62
N ASP A 51 19.71 12.87 8.90
CA ASP A 51 20.74 13.78 9.42
C ASP A 51 22.18 13.34 9.07
N SER A 52 22.38 12.06 8.77
CA SER A 52 23.67 11.52 8.37
C SER A 52 23.99 11.66 6.88
N ILE A 53 23.03 12.10 6.06
CA ILE A 53 23.24 12.33 4.62
C ILE A 53 24.20 13.52 4.47
N PRO A 54 25.35 13.35 3.80
CA PRO A 54 26.27 14.45 3.59
C PRO A 54 25.66 15.54 2.70
N ALA A 55 25.83 16.81 3.07
CA ALA A 55 25.33 17.94 2.31
C ALA A 55 25.77 17.94 0.83
N SER A 56 26.91 17.31 0.53
CA SER A 56 27.42 17.17 -0.85
C SER A 56 26.61 16.23 -1.75
N VAL A 57 25.67 15.46 -1.18
CA VAL A 57 24.81 14.54 -1.94
C VAL A 57 23.31 14.74 -1.66
N GLU A 58 22.97 15.60 -0.69
CA GLU A 58 21.60 15.84 -0.27
C GLU A 58 20.72 16.34 -1.43
N ASP A 59 21.22 17.31 -2.21
CA ASP A 59 20.55 17.92 -3.35
C ASP A 59 20.36 17.01 -4.57
N ARG A 60 20.87 15.78 -4.50
CA ARG A 60 20.73 14.73 -5.51
C ARG A 60 20.29 13.38 -4.91
N THR A 61 19.76 13.41 -3.70
CA THR A 61 19.23 12.24 -3.00
C THR A 61 17.71 12.23 -3.02
N HIS A 62 17.14 11.17 -3.57
CA HIS A 62 15.72 10.89 -3.47
C HIS A 62 15.46 9.89 -2.34
N ILE A 63 14.43 10.12 -1.56
CA ILE A 63 14.01 9.26 -0.46
C ILE A 63 12.61 8.74 -0.77
N VAL A 64 12.46 7.42 -0.76
CA VAL A 64 11.18 6.74 -0.90
C VAL A 64 10.93 5.96 0.39
N PHE A 65 9.91 6.37 1.14
CA PHE A 65 9.44 5.68 2.33
C PHE A 65 8.08 5.06 2.07
N PHE A 66 7.94 3.75 2.33
CA PHE A 66 6.65 3.07 2.17
C PHE A 66 6.52 1.89 3.12
N GLY A 67 5.26 1.52 3.42
CA GLY A 67 4.93 0.29 4.12
C GLY A 67 4.89 -0.91 3.16
N ASP A 68 5.29 -2.08 3.63
CA ASP A 68 5.24 -3.32 2.86
C ASP A 68 3.84 -3.95 2.87
N ASN A 69 3.10 -3.76 3.96
CA ASN A 69 1.72 -4.24 4.16
C ASN A 69 1.00 -3.47 5.27
N GLY A 70 -0.29 -3.72 5.40
CA GLY A 70 -1.12 -3.10 6.44
C GLY A 70 -0.81 -3.55 7.86
N THR A 71 -1.49 -2.91 8.82
CA THR A 71 -1.32 -3.11 10.26
C THR A 71 -1.76 -4.50 10.70
N PRO A 72 -1.05 -5.18 11.62
CA PRO A 72 -1.46 -6.47 12.16
C PRO A 72 -2.79 -6.41 12.92
N ARG A 73 -3.58 -7.48 12.84
CA ARG A 73 -4.93 -7.60 13.43
C ARG A 73 -5.01 -7.16 14.90
N GLY A 74 -4.06 -7.59 15.74
CA GLY A 74 -4.06 -7.28 17.17
C GLY A 74 -3.70 -5.82 17.53
N ILE A 75 -3.30 -5.02 16.53
CA ILE A 75 -2.84 -3.63 16.70
C ILE A 75 -3.88 -2.64 16.20
N SER A 76 -4.67 -3.01 15.18
CA SER A 76 -5.65 -2.11 14.56
C SER A 76 -6.63 -1.51 15.56
N GLU A 77 -7.01 -0.27 15.32
CA GLU A 77 -7.98 0.50 16.12
C GLU A 77 -9.13 0.97 15.22
N ALA A 78 -10.30 1.23 15.83
CA ALA A 78 -11.39 1.87 15.11
C ALA A 78 -10.87 3.13 14.37
N PRO A 79 -11.37 3.39 13.15
CA PRO A 79 -12.53 2.75 12.51
C PRO A 79 -12.21 1.45 11.71
N PHE A 80 -10.97 0.96 11.74
CA PHE A 80 -10.59 -0.25 11.03
C PHE A 80 -11.10 -1.51 11.73
N ASP A 81 -11.75 -2.38 10.98
CA ASP A 81 -12.12 -3.71 11.43
C ASP A 81 -10.86 -4.60 11.54
N PRO A 82 -10.56 -5.17 12.72
CA PRO A 82 -9.40 -6.04 12.90
C PRO A 82 -9.34 -7.26 11.97
N THR A 83 -10.47 -7.66 11.40
CA THR A 83 -10.52 -8.79 10.45
C THR A 83 -10.18 -8.37 9.01
N LYS A 84 -10.06 -7.06 8.74
CA LYS A 84 -9.82 -6.47 7.42
C LYS A 84 -8.47 -5.75 7.35
N THR A 85 -7.44 -6.33 7.95
CA THR A 85 -6.11 -5.75 8.10
C THR A 85 -5.03 -6.61 7.43
N LYS A 86 -3.77 -6.53 7.84
CA LYS A 86 -2.64 -7.29 7.28
C LYS A 86 -3.03 -8.74 6.94
N GLY A 87 -2.69 -9.17 5.72
CA GLY A 87 -3.01 -10.52 5.23
C GLY A 87 -4.40 -10.64 4.63
N THR A 88 -5.05 -9.53 4.32
CA THR A 88 -6.35 -9.48 3.64
C THR A 88 -6.30 -8.53 2.44
N PRO A 89 -7.18 -8.70 1.43
CA PRO A 89 -7.26 -7.79 0.29
C PRO A 89 -8.02 -6.48 0.58
N TYR A 90 -8.50 -6.28 1.81
CA TYR A 90 -9.15 -5.03 2.25
C TYR A 90 -8.18 -3.85 2.32
N GLU A 91 -8.70 -2.61 2.31
CA GLU A 91 -7.86 -1.39 2.40
C GLU A 91 -6.94 -1.41 3.64
N GLY A 92 -7.40 -1.94 4.76
CA GLY A 92 -6.57 -2.10 5.97
C GLY A 92 -5.40 -3.08 5.81
N GLY A 93 -5.43 -3.93 4.79
CA GLY A 93 -4.35 -4.87 4.46
C GLY A 93 -3.40 -4.40 3.37
N VAL A 94 -3.91 -3.62 2.39
CA VAL A 94 -3.17 -3.29 1.16
C VAL A 94 -2.88 -1.79 0.99
N ARG A 95 -3.66 -0.89 1.61
CA ARG A 95 -3.41 0.54 1.54
C ARG A 95 -2.34 0.93 2.56
N VAL A 96 -1.14 1.16 2.07
CA VAL A 96 0.03 1.52 2.87
C VAL A 96 0.48 2.95 2.60
N PRO A 97 1.16 3.63 3.53
CA PRO A 97 1.77 4.92 3.27
C PRO A 97 2.85 4.79 2.19
N LEU A 98 2.92 5.79 1.31
CA LEU A 98 4.00 5.99 0.36
C LEU A 98 4.36 7.47 0.36
N ILE A 99 5.60 7.80 0.66
CA ILE A 99 6.13 9.16 0.68
C ILE A 99 7.36 9.19 -0.22
N ILE A 100 7.41 10.15 -1.13
CA ILE A 100 8.57 10.39 -1.99
C ILE A 100 9.02 11.84 -1.78
N THR A 101 10.30 12.03 -1.53
CA THR A 101 10.92 13.36 -1.41
C THR A 101 12.27 13.40 -2.12
N GLY A 102 12.76 14.60 -2.42
CA GLY A 102 14.03 14.81 -3.10
C GLY A 102 13.91 15.80 -4.27
N PRO A 103 15.00 16.02 -5.01
CA PRO A 103 15.10 17.09 -6.02
C PRO A 103 14.07 17.03 -7.16
N ALA A 104 13.51 15.85 -7.46
CA ALA A 104 12.46 15.71 -8.49
C ALA A 104 11.05 16.07 -7.99
N VAL A 105 10.88 16.43 -6.71
CA VAL A 105 9.59 16.84 -6.16
C VAL A 105 9.44 18.34 -6.29
N ASP A 106 8.86 18.80 -7.38
CA ASP A 106 8.68 20.25 -7.65
C ASP A 106 7.62 20.88 -6.76
N ARG A 107 6.63 20.09 -6.31
CA ARG A 107 5.54 20.55 -5.44
C ARG A 107 5.22 19.52 -4.36
N SER A 108 5.24 19.99 -3.12
CA SER A 108 4.69 19.22 -2.01
C SER A 108 3.17 19.10 -2.11
N GLY A 109 2.62 17.93 -1.83
CA GLY A 109 1.18 17.67 -1.86
C GLY A 109 0.85 16.19 -1.73
N GLU A 110 -0.44 15.88 -1.76
CA GLU A 110 -0.93 14.51 -1.81
C GLU A 110 -1.36 14.17 -3.24
N ALA A 111 -1.01 12.98 -3.70
CA ALA A 111 -1.45 12.46 -4.99
C ALA A 111 -2.56 11.43 -4.74
N GLU A 112 -3.72 11.64 -5.37
CA GLU A 112 -4.89 10.76 -5.23
C GLU A 112 -4.93 9.65 -6.29
N GLY A 113 -4.03 9.70 -7.28
CA GLY A 113 -3.98 8.70 -8.35
C GLY A 113 -3.67 7.29 -7.83
N LEU A 114 -4.21 6.29 -8.53
CA LEU A 114 -3.95 4.89 -8.24
C LEU A 114 -2.47 4.56 -8.48
N VAL A 115 -1.80 4.04 -7.45
CA VAL A 115 -0.40 3.64 -7.49
C VAL A 115 -0.21 2.28 -6.82
N GLN A 116 0.82 1.56 -7.23
CA GLN A 116 1.22 0.28 -6.65
C GLN A 116 2.71 0.28 -6.34
N THR A 117 3.15 -0.57 -5.41
CA THR A 117 4.57 -0.68 -5.06
C THR A 117 5.44 -1.11 -6.24
N LEU A 118 4.90 -1.88 -7.19
CA LEU A 118 5.60 -2.24 -8.43
C LEU A 118 5.98 -1.00 -9.28
N ASP A 119 5.28 0.13 -9.10
CA ASP A 119 5.56 1.39 -9.82
C ASP A 119 6.88 2.04 -9.36
N LEU A 120 7.38 1.65 -8.19
CA LEU A 120 8.68 2.11 -7.70
C LEU A 120 9.82 1.64 -8.62
N PHE A 121 9.68 0.51 -9.31
CA PHE A 121 10.70 0.04 -10.24
C PHE A 121 10.94 1.04 -11.38
N ALA A 122 9.89 1.43 -12.12
CA ALA A 122 10.01 2.43 -13.17
C ALA A 122 10.36 3.82 -12.64
N THR A 123 9.82 4.16 -11.45
CA THR A 123 10.11 5.45 -10.81
C THR A 123 11.58 5.60 -10.47
N ILE A 124 12.20 4.58 -9.86
CA ILE A 124 13.62 4.60 -9.51
C ILE A 124 14.49 4.65 -10.77
N ALA A 125 14.12 3.90 -11.83
CA ALA A 125 14.82 3.95 -13.10
C ALA A 125 14.75 5.35 -13.73
N ASP A 126 13.58 5.99 -13.76
CA ASP A 126 13.42 7.34 -14.29
C ASP A 126 14.19 8.38 -13.47
N LEU A 127 14.17 8.28 -12.13
CA LEU A 127 14.94 9.17 -11.26
C LEU A 127 16.45 9.01 -11.41
N ALA A 128 16.90 7.84 -11.89
CA ALA A 128 18.31 7.55 -12.20
C ALA A 128 18.68 7.81 -13.67
N ASP A 129 17.75 8.37 -14.48
CA ASP A 129 17.91 8.57 -15.92
C ASP A 129 18.26 7.28 -16.69
N VAL A 130 17.64 6.15 -16.28
CA VAL A 130 17.83 4.82 -16.86
C VAL A 130 16.56 4.38 -17.59
N ASN A 131 16.65 4.13 -18.89
CA ASN A 131 15.58 3.49 -19.62
C ASN A 131 15.59 1.97 -19.34
N TYR A 132 14.85 1.54 -18.33
CA TYR A 132 14.81 0.13 -17.93
C TYR A 132 14.32 -0.81 -19.06
N ARG A 133 13.56 -0.32 -20.04
CA ARG A 133 13.06 -1.13 -21.17
C ARG A 133 14.16 -1.69 -22.04
N ASP A 134 15.32 -1.02 -22.07
CA ASP A 134 16.50 -1.49 -22.81
C ASP A 134 17.10 -2.77 -22.20
N PHE A 135 16.73 -3.08 -20.95
CA PHE A 135 17.24 -4.22 -20.18
C PHE A 135 16.20 -5.31 -19.94
N VAL A 136 14.93 -5.06 -20.29
CA VAL A 136 13.84 -6.04 -20.11
C VAL A 136 13.78 -6.91 -21.39
N PRO A 137 13.85 -8.25 -21.26
CA PRO A 137 13.67 -9.14 -22.40
C PRO A 137 12.30 -8.92 -23.08
N GLY A 138 12.27 -8.94 -24.42
CA GLY A 138 11.07 -8.61 -25.18
C GLY A 138 9.87 -9.55 -24.98
N ASN A 139 10.07 -10.69 -24.34
CA ASN A 139 9.01 -11.64 -23.95
C ASN A 139 8.52 -11.45 -22.49
N VAL A 140 9.02 -10.41 -21.79
CA VAL A 140 8.61 -10.08 -20.42
C VAL A 140 7.67 -8.88 -20.45
N THR A 141 6.46 -9.05 -19.93
CA THR A 141 5.52 -7.96 -19.68
C THR A 141 5.88 -7.29 -18.35
N VAL A 142 5.94 -5.97 -18.36
CA VAL A 142 6.22 -5.17 -17.15
C VAL A 142 5.07 -4.18 -16.95
N ASP A 143 4.32 -4.35 -15.86
CA ASP A 143 3.11 -3.57 -15.56
C ASP A 143 3.39 -2.29 -14.76
N THR A 144 4.66 -1.93 -14.58
CA THR A 144 5.08 -0.75 -13.83
C THR A 144 4.80 0.55 -14.59
N LEU A 145 4.37 1.58 -13.88
CA LEU A 145 4.24 2.95 -14.37
C LEU A 145 5.06 3.88 -13.46
N SER A 146 5.90 4.72 -14.05
CA SER A 146 6.65 5.69 -13.26
C SER A 146 5.74 6.68 -12.54
N LEU A 147 6.07 6.98 -11.30
CA LEU A 147 5.39 7.96 -10.46
C LEU A 147 5.96 9.39 -10.61
N THR A 148 7.03 9.57 -11.38
CA THR A 148 7.65 10.90 -11.59
C THR A 148 6.66 11.97 -12.03
N PRO A 149 5.63 11.69 -12.88
CA PRO A 149 4.64 12.70 -13.23
C PRO A 149 3.79 13.22 -12.06
N TYR A 150 3.66 12.48 -10.95
CA TYR A 150 2.98 12.95 -9.74
C TYR A 150 3.89 13.82 -8.88
N LEU A 151 5.21 13.70 -9.00
CA LEU A 151 6.17 14.53 -8.27
C LEU A 151 6.18 15.99 -8.76
N ASP A 152 5.91 16.20 -10.06
CA ASP A 152 5.68 17.51 -10.67
C ASP A 152 4.25 18.03 -10.41
N ARG A 153 3.24 17.15 -10.57
CA ARG A 153 1.82 17.52 -10.50
C ARG A 153 1.02 16.50 -9.69
N PRO A 154 0.99 16.61 -8.35
CA PRO A 154 0.28 15.66 -7.51
C PRO A 154 -1.23 15.55 -7.82
N ASN A 155 -1.88 16.64 -8.24
CA ASN A 155 -3.31 16.69 -8.55
C ASN A 155 -3.69 16.15 -9.95
N ARG A 156 -2.78 15.46 -10.63
CA ARG A 156 -3.13 14.87 -11.92
C ARG A 156 -4.00 13.64 -11.76
N ASN A 157 -4.80 13.36 -12.79
CA ASN A 157 -5.64 12.16 -12.84
C ASN A 157 -4.79 10.89 -12.73
N SER A 158 -5.40 9.84 -12.25
CA SER A 158 -4.80 8.51 -12.22
C SER A 158 -4.26 8.12 -13.59
N ARG A 159 -3.09 7.49 -13.61
CA ARG A 159 -2.48 6.92 -14.81
C ARG A 159 -2.86 5.46 -15.03
N ARG A 160 -3.52 4.88 -14.04
CA ARG A 160 -4.06 3.53 -14.08
C ARG A 160 -5.58 3.61 -14.06
N ASP A 161 -6.22 2.79 -14.84
CA ASP A 161 -7.67 2.62 -14.80
C ASP A 161 -8.09 1.80 -13.57
N PHE A 162 -7.21 0.88 -13.16
CA PHE A 162 -7.39 0.07 -11.97
C PHE A 162 -6.05 -0.36 -11.34
N ILE A 163 -6.12 -0.82 -10.07
CA ILE A 163 -5.06 -1.59 -9.41
C ILE A 163 -5.59 -2.97 -9.01
N TYR A 164 -4.68 -3.94 -9.03
CA TYR A 164 -5.00 -5.34 -8.78
C TYR A 164 -4.06 -5.93 -7.73
N SER A 165 -4.64 -6.66 -6.78
CA SER A 165 -3.90 -7.32 -5.70
C SER A 165 -4.38 -8.75 -5.54
N GLU A 166 -3.45 -9.68 -5.28
CA GLU A 166 -3.76 -11.08 -4.98
C GLU A 166 -3.05 -11.56 -3.73
N LEU A 167 -3.74 -12.43 -3.01
CA LEU A 167 -3.22 -13.13 -1.85
C LEU A 167 -3.37 -14.63 -2.08
N PHE A 168 -2.25 -15.33 -2.32
CA PHE A 168 -2.27 -16.76 -2.59
C PHE A 168 -2.31 -17.58 -1.30
N ALA A 169 -3.24 -18.50 -1.22
CA ALA A 169 -3.26 -19.49 -0.15
C ALA A 169 -2.18 -20.56 -0.39
N ASN A 170 -1.15 -20.61 0.46
CA ASN A 170 -0.07 -21.61 0.41
C ASN A 170 0.66 -21.73 -0.95
N GLY A 171 0.72 -20.61 -1.70
CA GLY A 171 1.38 -20.59 -3.02
C GLY A 171 0.54 -21.20 -4.15
N ASP A 172 -0.73 -21.54 -3.92
CA ASP A 172 -1.65 -22.01 -4.96
C ASP A 172 -2.41 -20.84 -5.58
N PRO A 173 -2.10 -20.43 -6.83
CA PRO A 173 -2.73 -19.29 -7.48
C PRO A 173 -4.22 -19.50 -7.81
N SER A 174 -4.71 -20.73 -7.78
CA SER A 174 -6.13 -21.05 -8.01
C SER A 174 -7.00 -20.78 -6.78
N ARG A 175 -6.38 -20.63 -5.61
CA ARG A 175 -7.03 -20.54 -4.28
C ARG A 175 -6.57 -19.29 -3.55
N GLY A 176 -6.75 -18.13 -4.18
CA GLY A 176 -6.34 -16.88 -3.58
C GLY A 176 -7.48 -15.87 -3.50
N ASP A 177 -7.37 -15.00 -2.52
CA ASP A 177 -8.19 -13.80 -2.46
C ASP A 177 -7.69 -12.79 -3.49
N VAL A 178 -8.60 -12.02 -4.06
CA VAL A 178 -8.31 -11.07 -5.13
C VAL A 178 -9.03 -9.76 -4.83
N ALA A 179 -8.38 -8.65 -5.09
CA ALA A 179 -9.02 -7.35 -5.13
C ALA A 179 -8.61 -6.60 -6.39
N ILE A 180 -9.59 -5.96 -7.03
CA ILE A 180 -9.40 -5.00 -8.11
C ILE A 180 -10.20 -3.74 -7.77
N ARG A 181 -9.61 -2.57 -7.96
CA ARG A 181 -10.29 -1.30 -7.72
C ARG A 181 -9.95 -0.27 -8.76
N ASP A 182 -10.93 0.57 -9.10
CA ASP A 182 -10.75 1.85 -9.76
C ASP A 182 -10.60 2.99 -8.71
N ASP A 183 -10.71 4.23 -9.13
CA ASP A 183 -10.63 5.39 -8.24
C ASP A 183 -11.72 5.40 -7.15
N ARG A 184 -12.83 4.73 -7.36
CA ARG A 184 -14.00 4.78 -6.48
C ARG A 184 -14.46 3.43 -5.96
N TYR A 185 -14.54 2.43 -6.82
CA TYR A 185 -15.14 1.13 -6.48
C TYR A 185 -14.08 0.05 -6.33
N LYS A 186 -14.40 -0.92 -5.49
CA LYS A 186 -13.55 -2.10 -5.29
C LYS A 186 -14.39 -3.36 -5.34
N LEU A 187 -13.98 -4.27 -6.21
CA LEU A 187 -14.48 -5.63 -6.30
C LEU A 187 -13.44 -6.57 -5.72
N MET A 188 -13.86 -7.52 -4.90
CA MET A 188 -12.95 -8.49 -4.32
C MET A 188 -13.60 -9.85 -4.15
N LEU A 189 -12.77 -10.89 -4.24
CA LEU A 189 -13.06 -12.25 -3.81
C LEU A 189 -12.30 -12.47 -2.50
N ASP A 190 -13.04 -12.66 -1.41
CA ASP A 190 -12.52 -12.84 -0.06
C ASP A 190 -13.06 -14.15 0.51
N ALA A 191 -12.18 -15.12 0.77
CA ALA A 191 -12.55 -16.45 1.25
C ALA A 191 -13.66 -17.12 0.41
N GLY A 192 -13.64 -16.94 -0.90
CA GLY A 192 -14.64 -17.47 -1.84
C GLY A 192 -15.94 -16.67 -1.92
N VAL A 193 -16.05 -15.54 -1.22
CA VAL A 193 -17.21 -14.65 -1.24
C VAL A 193 -16.90 -13.40 -2.05
N LEU A 194 -17.70 -13.15 -3.09
CA LEU A 194 -17.59 -11.92 -3.87
C LEU A 194 -18.19 -10.74 -3.10
N ARG A 195 -17.48 -9.62 -3.06
CA ARG A 195 -17.88 -8.37 -2.39
C ARG A 195 -17.62 -7.17 -3.28
N PHE A 196 -18.42 -6.13 -3.11
CA PHE A 196 -18.29 -4.89 -3.89
C PHE A 196 -18.52 -3.66 -3.00
N PHE A 197 -17.60 -2.70 -3.03
CA PHE A 197 -17.60 -1.53 -2.14
C PHE A 197 -17.50 -0.22 -2.93
N ASP A 198 -18.09 0.85 -2.40
CA ASP A 198 -17.88 2.25 -2.83
C ASP A 198 -16.91 2.91 -1.84
N LEU A 199 -15.62 2.93 -2.16
CA LEU A 199 -14.58 3.44 -1.26
C LEU A 199 -14.65 4.96 -1.02
N THR A 200 -15.31 5.72 -1.89
CA THR A 200 -15.56 7.15 -1.67
C THR A 200 -16.58 7.37 -0.56
N ALA A 201 -17.62 6.54 -0.51
CA ALA A 201 -18.68 6.64 0.49
C ALA A 201 -18.36 5.81 1.76
N ASP A 202 -17.57 4.76 1.62
CA ASP A 202 -17.24 3.78 2.66
C ASP A 202 -15.77 3.34 2.56
N PRO A 203 -14.82 4.19 2.95
CA PRO A 203 -13.38 3.90 2.86
C PRO A 203 -12.90 2.78 3.77
N PHE A 204 -13.76 2.30 4.67
CA PHE A 204 -13.48 1.20 5.61
C PHE A 204 -14.16 -0.11 5.24
N GLU A 205 -14.82 -0.15 4.05
CA GLU A 205 -15.41 -1.39 3.50
C GLU A 205 -16.40 -2.07 4.45
N THR A 206 -17.21 -1.26 5.16
CA THR A 206 -18.19 -1.74 6.15
C THR A 206 -19.49 -2.20 5.51
N ARG A 207 -19.78 -1.71 4.28
CA ARG A 207 -21.05 -1.92 3.57
C ARG A 207 -20.83 -2.56 2.21
N ASP A 208 -21.06 -3.85 2.13
CA ASP A 208 -21.10 -4.58 0.85
C ASP A 208 -22.34 -4.16 0.02
N LEU A 209 -22.14 -3.76 -1.22
CA LEU A 209 -23.19 -3.32 -2.14
C LEU A 209 -23.93 -4.48 -2.82
N LEU A 210 -23.39 -5.70 -2.75
CA LEU A 210 -24.04 -6.87 -3.33
C LEU A 210 -25.33 -7.27 -2.57
N PRO A 211 -26.27 -7.96 -3.20
CA PRO A 211 -26.22 -8.57 -4.53
C PRO A 211 -26.39 -7.56 -5.68
N VAL A 212 -25.91 -7.95 -6.87
CA VAL A 212 -25.90 -7.15 -8.10
C VAL A 212 -27.27 -6.54 -8.46
N SER A 213 -28.38 -7.21 -8.12
CA SER A 213 -29.75 -6.73 -8.34
C SER A 213 -30.10 -5.43 -7.58
N ARG A 214 -29.30 -5.03 -6.60
CA ARG A 214 -29.46 -3.80 -5.82
C ARG A 214 -28.60 -2.63 -6.33
N LEU A 215 -27.71 -2.88 -7.27
CA LEU A 215 -26.77 -1.87 -7.78
C LEU A 215 -27.53 -0.84 -8.64
N THR A 216 -27.19 0.42 -8.43
CA THR A 216 -27.59 1.50 -9.35
C THR A 216 -26.90 1.34 -10.70
N PRO A 217 -27.39 1.95 -11.79
CA PRO A 217 -26.77 1.81 -13.11
C PRO A 217 -25.27 2.19 -13.16
N PRO A 218 -24.78 3.25 -12.47
CA PRO A 218 -23.33 3.53 -12.39
C PRO A 218 -22.54 2.45 -11.65
N GLN A 219 -23.07 1.98 -10.51
CA GLN A 219 -22.46 0.90 -9.73
C GLN A 219 -22.39 -0.41 -10.53
N ARG A 220 -23.44 -0.70 -11.27
CA ARG A 220 -23.49 -1.89 -12.12
C ARG A 220 -22.43 -1.85 -13.22
N ARG A 221 -22.23 -0.71 -13.88
CA ARG A 221 -21.16 -0.56 -14.89
C ARG A 221 -19.79 -0.77 -14.30
N ALA A 222 -19.48 -0.09 -13.19
CA ALA A 222 -18.18 -0.26 -12.52
C ALA A 222 -17.95 -1.71 -12.05
N TYR A 223 -18.98 -2.36 -11.53
CA TYR A 223 -18.92 -3.78 -11.17
C TYR A 223 -18.57 -4.66 -12.38
N ASP A 224 -19.30 -4.47 -13.52
CA ASP A 224 -19.10 -5.28 -14.73
C ASP A 224 -17.69 -5.06 -15.30
N GLU A 225 -17.20 -3.80 -15.38
CA GLU A 225 -15.86 -3.45 -15.85
C GLU A 225 -14.77 -4.08 -14.98
N LEU A 226 -14.84 -3.91 -13.66
CA LEU A 226 -13.86 -4.50 -12.73
C LEU A 226 -13.90 -6.03 -12.72
N TYR A 227 -15.08 -6.62 -12.89
CA TYR A 227 -15.23 -8.07 -12.97
C TYR A 227 -14.58 -8.64 -14.24
N GLU A 228 -14.81 -8.00 -15.40
CA GLU A 228 -14.18 -8.40 -16.66
C GLU A 228 -12.67 -8.27 -16.63
N ASP A 229 -12.15 -7.17 -16.06
CA ASP A 229 -10.71 -6.96 -15.87
C ASP A 229 -10.09 -8.00 -14.94
N ALA A 230 -10.73 -8.31 -13.83
CA ALA A 230 -10.26 -9.35 -12.90
C ALA A 230 -10.19 -10.72 -13.56
N ILE A 231 -11.21 -11.10 -14.34
CA ILE A 231 -11.22 -12.37 -15.08
C ILE A 231 -10.11 -12.40 -16.14
N ARG A 232 -9.93 -11.31 -16.89
CA ARG A 232 -8.87 -11.18 -17.91
C ARG A 232 -7.49 -11.38 -17.31
N LEU A 233 -7.20 -10.72 -16.18
CA LEU A 233 -5.90 -10.82 -15.49
C LEU A 233 -5.64 -12.23 -14.95
N ARG A 234 -6.66 -12.91 -14.43
CA ARG A 234 -6.50 -14.29 -13.94
C ARG A 234 -6.34 -15.32 -15.07
N SER A 235 -6.88 -15.04 -16.25
CA SER A 235 -6.83 -15.96 -17.40
C SER A 235 -5.55 -15.83 -18.22
N SER A 236 -4.76 -14.76 -18.02
CA SER A 236 -3.53 -14.48 -18.75
C SER A 236 -2.28 -15.09 -18.11
N ARG A 237 -2.44 -15.99 -17.15
CA ARG A 237 -1.37 -16.66 -16.39
C ARG A 237 -1.05 -18.06 -16.90
#